data_48d567e9fd015c22c0fdb751a2c086c2
#
_entry.id   48d567e9fd015c22c0fdb751a2c086c2
#
_cell.length_a   1.000
_cell.length_b   1.000
_cell.length_c   1.000
_cell.angle_alpha   90.00
_cell.angle_beta   90.00
_cell.angle_gamma   90.00
#
_symmetry.space_group_name_H-M   'P 1'
#
loop_
_entity.id
_entity.type
_entity.pdbx_description
1 polymer ?
#
loop_
_entity_poly.entity_id
_entity_poly.type
_entity_poly.pdbx_seq_one_letter_code
_entity_poly.pdbx_strand_id
1 'polypeptide(L)'
;MQTRDDVSFDEAKSKWDANCVSYREQLQQIRSSLPKSLQEFCDTSLHDGVVTSASIKSDSIVSLEIDASNNPWGPTGKFRLIFDGVHSLSVADDIINDCWLYEEVHQHANAAFEYCIMFEGSDFSVAADSFNIVGIPT
;
A
#
# COMPACT_ATOMS: atom_id res chain seq x y z
N MET A 1 -38.24 2.56 -12.78
CA MET A 1 -37.72 3.91 -12.49
C MET A 1 -36.34 3.80 -11.85
N GLN A 2 -35.36 4.44 -12.46
CA GLN A 2 -34.02 4.44 -11.93
C GLN A 2 -33.95 5.34 -10.70
N THR A 3 -33.39 4.86 -9.61
CA THR A 3 -33.26 5.64 -8.42
C THR A 3 -32.07 6.59 -8.50
N ARG A 4 -32.06 7.62 -7.68
CA ARG A 4 -30.95 8.56 -7.60
C ARG A 4 -29.66 7.88 -7.14
N ASP A 5 -29.80 6.86 -6.30
CA ASP A 5 -28.66 6.10 -5.78
C ASP A 5 -28.00 5.26 -6.87
N ASP A 6 -28.76 4.70 -7.83
CA ASP A 6 -28.23 3.93 -8.93
C ASP A 6 -27.35 4.80 -9.85
N VAL A 7 -27.81 6.00 -10.17
CA VAL A 7 -27.05 6.96 -10.98
C VAL A 7 -25.75 7.35 -10.28
N SER A 8 -25.81 7.62 -8.99
CA SER A 8 -24.65 7.99 -8.17
C SER A 8 -23.64 6.85 -8.10
N PHE A 9 -24.10 5.60 -8.01
CA PHE A 9 -23.24 4.42 -7.99
C PHE A 9 -22.51 4.24 -9.33
N ASP A 10 -23.20 4.37 -10.46
CA ASP A 10 -22.61 4.23 -11.78
C ASP A 10 -21.56 5.31 -12.05
N GLU A 11 -21.81 6.54 -11.63
CA GLU A 11 -20.85 7.65 -11.73
C GLU A 11 -19.61 7.39 -10.90
N ALA A 12 -19.78 6.92 -9.67
CA ALA A 12 -18.68 6.60 -8.76
C ALA A 12 -17.83 5.46 -9.31
N LYS A 13 -18.44 4.42 -9.89
CA LYS A 13 -17.72 3.30 -10.50
C LYS A 13 -16.92 3.74 -11.71
N SER A 14 -17.50 4.55 -12.60
CA SER A 14 -16.81 5.08 -13.78
C SER A 14 -15.59 5.92 -13.36
N LYS A 15 -15.73 6.74 -12.35
CA LYS A 15 -14.66 7.56 -11.82
C LYS A 15 -13.55 6.70 -11.21
N TRP A 16 -13.91 5.66 -10.48
CA TRP A 16 -12.96 4.71 -9.90
C TRP A 16 -12.16 3.99 -11.00
N ASP A 17 -12.83 3.49 -12.04
CA ASP A 17 -12.17 2.80 -13.14
C ASP A 17 -11.20 3.73 -13.87
N ALA A 18 -11.59 4.98 -14.12
CA ALA A 18 -10.73 5.98 -14.74
C ALA A 18 -9.51 6.29 -13.86
N ASN A 19 -9.69 6.40 -12.54
CA ASN A 19 -8.59 6.65 -11.60
C ASN A 19 -7.60 5.48 -11.57
N CYS A 20 -8.09 4.24 -11.66
CA CYS A 20 -7.23 3.06 -11.70
C CYS A 20 -6.36 3.03 -12.97
N VAL A 21 -6.93 3.37 -14.13
CA VAL A 21 -6.19 3.46 -15.39
C VAL A 21 -5.13 4.55 -15.30
N SER A 22 -5.51 5.73 -14.82
CA SER A 22 -4.59 6.86 -14.66
C SER A 22 -3.43 6.50 -13.71
N TYR A 23 -3.72 5.83 -12.61
CA TYR A 23 -2.69 5.39 -11.67
C TYR A 23 -1.72 4.39 -12.31
N ARG A 24 -2.21 3.41 -13.06
CA ARG A 24 -1.36 2.43 -13.75
C ARG A 24 -0.41 3.09 -14.73
N GLU A 25 -0.89 4.10 -15.46
CA GLU A 25 -0.07 4.87 -16.39
C GLU A 25 1.03 5.62 -15.64
N GLN A 26 0.69 6.27 -14.54
CA GLN A 26 1.67 6.99 -13.71
C GLN A 26 2.70 6.02 -13.13
N LEU A 27 2.28 4.88 -12.62
CA LEU A 27 3.18 3.87 -12.06
C LEU A 27 4.15 3.38 -13.13
N GLN A 28 3.70 3.15 -14.35
CA GLN A 28 4.55 2.71 -15.43
C GLN A 28 5.63 3.73 -15.77
N GLN A 29 5.31 5.02 -15.69
CA GLN A 29 6.27 6.09 -15.93
C GLN A 29 7.36 6.18 -14.87
N ILE A 30 7.04 5.91 -13.61
CA ILE A 30 7.99 6.05 -12.50
C ILE A 30 8.67 4.74 -12.11
N ARG A 31 8.20 3.61 -12.61
CA ARG A 31 8.64 2.27 -12.17
C ARG A 31 10.15 2.09 -12.21
N SER A 32 10.80 2.53 -13.28
CA SER A 32 12.25 2.37 -13.44
C SER A 32 13.06 3.20 -12.43
N SER A 33 12.46 4.21 -11.81
CA SER A 33 13.12 5.04 -10.80
C SER A 33 12.93 4.51 -9.38
N LEU A 34 12.08 3.50 -9.19
CA LEU A 34 11.83 2.91 -7.88
C LEU A 34 12.96 1.96 -7.47
N PRO A 35 13.19 1.75 -6.16
CA PRO A 35 14.08 0.69 -5.71
C PRO A 35 13.68 -0.67 -6.31
N LYS A 36 14.66 -1.50 -6.62
CA LYS A 36 14.42 -2.79 -7.30
C LYS A 36 13.42 -3.67 -6.55
N SER A 37 13.54 -3.77 -5.24
CA SER A 37 12.62 -4.54 -4.41
C SER A 37 11.19 -4.05 -4.54
N LEU A 38 11.00 -2.74 -4.65
CA LEU A 38 9.67 -2.15 -4.82
C LEU A 38 9.17 -2.34 -6.24
N GLN A 39 10.04 -2.28 -7.25
CA GLN A 39 9.63 -2.59 -8.63
C GLN A 39 9.03 -4.00 -8.72
N GLU A 40 9.62 -4.95 -8.02
CA GLU A 40 9.12 -6.33 -7.98
C GLU A 40 7.81 -6.41 -7.21
N PHE A 41 7.67 -5.64 -6.13
CA PHE A 41 6.49 -5.69 -5.25
C PHE A 41 5.32 -4.87 -5.78
N CYS A 42 5.52 -3.88 -6.65
CA CYS A 42 4.42 -3.01 -7.09
C CYS A 42 3.39 -3.72 -7.98
N ASP A 43 3.69 -4.93 -8.47
CA ASP A 43 2.72 -5.79 -9.16
C ASP A 43 2.03 -6.77 -8.22
N THR A 44 2.31 -6.67 -6.93
CA THR A 44 1.83 -7.60 -5.90
C THR A 44 0.99 -6.83 -4.90
N SER A 45 -0.07 -7.44 -4.42
CA SER A 45 -0.89 -6.87 -3.36
C SER A 45 -1.04 -7.85 -2.21
N LEU A 46 -1.03 -7.34 -0.99
CA LEU A 46 -1.37 -8.12 0.21
C LEU A 46 -2.84 -7.90 0.59
N HIS A 47 -3.72 -7.87 -0.40
CA HIS A 47 -5.15 -7.68 -0.23
C HIS A 47 -5.73 -8.67 0.80
N ASP A 48 -6.59 -8.18 1.67
CA ASP A 48 -7.14 -8.90 2.83
C ASP A 48 -6.10 -9.26 3.89
N GLY A 49 -4.87 -8.75 3.76
CA GLY A 49 -3.88 -8.88 4.81
C GLY A 49 -4.24 -8.07 6.04
N VAL A 50 -3.91 -8.59 7.20
CA VAL A 50 -4.20 -7.96 8.49
C VAL A 50 -2.90 -7.51 9.12
N VAL A 51 -2.87 -6.26 9.58
CA VAL A 51 -1.70 -5.73 10.29
C VAL A 51 -1.62 -6.37 11.68
N THR A 52 -0.55 -7.10 11.93
CA THR A 52 -0.33 -7.76 13.24
C THR A 52 0.63 -6.98 14.11
N SER A 53 1.52 -6.19 13.50
CA SER A 53 2.50 -5.40 14.24
C SER A 53 2.95 -4.22 13.41
N ALA A 54 3.24 -3.11 14.06
CA ALA A 54 3.83 -1.92 13.45
C ALA A 54 4.91 -1.40 14.38
N SER A 55 6.07 -1.06 13.81
CA SER A 55 7.22 -0.61 14.60
C SER A 55 7.92 0.55 13.90
N ILE A 56 8.23 1.57 14.68
CA ILE A 56 9.10 2.67 14.25
C ILE A 56 10.40 2.49 15.01
N LYS A 57 11.44 2.04 14.28
CA LYS A 57 12.77 1.85 14.87
C LYS A 57 13.66 2.99 14.42
N SER A 58 14.18 3.75 15.39
CA SER A 58 14.89 4.99 15.12
C SER A 58 14.01 5.95 14.30
N ASP A 59 14.55 7.09 13.93
CA ASP A 59 13.79 8.11 13.21
C ASP A 59 13.65 7.81 11.72
N SER A 60 14.26 6.72 11.22
CA SER A 60 14.34 6.46 9.79
C SER A 60 13.89 5.08 9.32
N ILE A 61 13.49 4.18 10.23
CA ILE A 61 13.06 2.82 9.84
C ILE A 61 11.66 2.56 10.37
N VAL A 62 10.76 2.19 9.46
CA VAL A 62 9.39 1.79 9.77
C VAL A 62 9.18 0.38 9.26
N SER A 63 8.59 -0.49 10.07
CA SER A 63 8.23 -1.84 9.64
C SER A 63 6.79 -2.18 10.00
N LEU A 64 6.16 -2.94 9.11
CA LEU A 64 4.82 -3.49 9.29
C LEU A 64 4.89 -5.00 9.17
N GLU A 65 4.22 -5.72 10.07
CA GLU A 65 4.01 -7.16 9.91
C GLU A 65 2.57 -7.40 9.48
N ILE A 66 2.40 -8.16 8.40
CA ILE A 66 1.11 -8.41 7.77
C ILE A 66 0.88 -9.91 7.71
N ASP A 67 -0.27 -10.36 8.19
CA ASP A 67 -0.74 -11.72 8.00
C ASP A 67 -1.60 -11.76 6.73
N ALA A 68 -1.03 -12.27 5.65
CA ALA A 68 -1.67 -12.36 4.35
C ALA A 68 -2.15 -13.79 4.04
N SER A 69 -2.45 -14.58 5.06
CA SER A 69 -2.88 -15.97 4.90
C SER A 69 -4.16 -16.10 4.07
N ASN A 70 -5.00 -15.07 4.05
CA ASN A 70 -6.26 -15.04 3.31
C ASN A 70 -6.18 -14.28 1.99
N ASN A 71 -4.99 -13.95 1.52
CA ASN A 71 -4.82 -13.20 0.28
C ASN A 71 -5.33 -14.01 -0.92
N PRO A 72 -6.37 -13.53 -1.64
CA PRO A 72 -6.97 -14.30 -2.73
C PRO A 72 -6.21 -14.22 -4.05
N TRP A 73 -5.32 -13.22 -4.22
CA TRP A 73 -4.71 -12.92 -5.52
C TRP A 73 -3.20 -12.81 -5.52
N GLY A 74 -2.56 -13.06 -4.40
CA GLY A 74 -1.13 -12.85 -4.29
C GLY A 74 -0.49 -13.79 -3.30
N PRO A 75 0.70 -13.45 -2.80
CA PRO A 75 1.41 -14.32 -1.86
C PRO A 75 0.62 -14.47 -0.56
N THR A 76 0.68 -15.67 0.01
CA THR A 76 0.06 -15.98 1.29
C THR A 76 1.12 -16.19 2.34
N GLY A 77 0.72 -16.06 3.62
CA GLY A 77 1.60 -16.21 4.75
C GLY A 77 1.81 -14.89 5.49
N LYS A 78 2.86 -14.83 6.29
CA LYS A 78 3.19 -13.65 7.07
C LYS A 78 4.41 -12.95 6.49
N PHE A 79 4.33 -11.64 6.38
CA PHE A 79 5.40 -10.83 5.79
C PHE A 79 5.72 -9.63 6.68
N ARG A 80 6.98 -9.22 6.62
CA ARG A 80 7.43 -7.97 7.20
C ARG A 80 7.82 -7.02 6.07
N LEU A 81 7.20 -5.85 6.04
CA LEU A 81 7.54 -4.77 5.13
C LEU A 81 8.43 -3.79 5.88
N ILE A 82 9.58 -3.45 5.30
CA ILE A 82 10.58 -2.60 5.93
C ILE A 82 10.84 -1.40 5.03
N PHE A 83 10.60 -0.21 5.57
CA PHE A 83 10.88 1.06 4.88
C PHE A 83 12.05 1.73 5.59
N ASP A 84 13.13 1.99 4.86
CA ASP A 84 14.35 2.61 5.39
C ASP A 84 14.61 3.94 4.71
N GLY A 85 15.28 4.84 5.39
CA GLY A 85 15.47 6.19 4.91
C GLY A 85 14.15 6.95 4.87
N VAL A 86 13.36 6.85 5.94
CA VAL A 86 12.04 7.48 6.00
C VAL A 86 12.17 8.98 6.15
N HIS A 87 11.54 9.72 5.23
CA HIS A 87 11.49 11.18 5.24
C HIS A 87 10.19 11.71 5.83
N SER A 88 9.09 10.98 5.64
CA SER A 88 7.81 11.34 6.24
C SER A 88 6.97 10.11 6.47
N LEU A 89 6.10 10.16 7.47
CA LEU A 89 5.21 9.07 7.83
C LEU A 89 3.89 9.66 8.29
N SER A 90 2.80 9.12 7.74
CA SER A 90 1.45 9.39 8.20
C SER A 90 0.78 8.06 8.51
N VAL A 91 0.39 7.86 9.74
CA VAL A 91 -0.24 6.63 10.18
C VAL A 91 -1.34 6.95 11.18
N ALA A 92 -2.50 6.31 11.01
CA ALA A 92 -3.56 6.41 11.99
C ALA A 92 -3.16 5.77 13.32
N ASP A 93 -3.74 6.24 14.41
CA ASP A 93 -3.36 5.83 15.78
C ASP A 93 -3.46 4.32 16.00
N ASP A 94 -4.35 3.63 15.28
CA ASP A 94 -4.56 2.20 15.46
C ASP A 94 -4.77 1.50 14.13
N ILE A 95 -3.67 1.08 13.50
CA ILE A 95 -3.72 0.25 12.29
C ILE A 95 -3.64 -1.24 12.64
N ILE A 96 -3.37 -1.60 13.87
CA ILE A 96 -3.28 -3.01 14.27
C ILE A 96 -4.66 -3.66 14.12
N ASN A 97 -4.69 -4.84 13.52
CA ASN A 97 -5.89 -5.59 13.16
C ASN A 97 -6.70 -5.00 12.02
N ASP A 98 -6.24 -3.91 11.40
CA ASP A 98 -6.90 -3.37 10.21
C ASP A 98 -6.58 -4.20 8.98
N CYS A 99 -7.46 -4.16 8.00
CA CYS A 99 -7.43 -5.01 6.82
C CYS A 99 -6.99 -4.21 5.59
N TRP A 100 -6.02 -4.74 4.87
CA TRP A 100 -5.45 -4.12 3.66
C TRP A 100 -6.43 -4.24 2.50
N LEU A 101 -6.87 -3.10 1.96
CA LEU A 101 -7.78 -3.06 0.83
C LEU A 101 -7.07 -2.70 -0.48
N TYR A 102 -6.15 -1.74 -0.45
CA TYR A 102 -5.61 -1.14 -1.65
C TYR A 102 -4.30 -0.43 -1.36
N GLU A 103 -3.41 -0.35 -2.35
CA GLU A 103 -2.13 0.35 -2.22
C GLU A 103 -1.80 1.19 -3.45
N GLU A 104 -0.99 2.21 -3.27
CA GLU A 104 -0.45 3.04 -4.35
C GLU A 104 1.01 3.40 -4.07
N VAL A 105 1.79 3.52 -5.14
CA VAL A 105 3.17 4.00 -5.10
C VAL A 105 3.25 5.28 -5.93
N HIS A 106 3.84 6.32 -5.35
CA HIS A 106 3.98 7.62 -6.00
C HIS A 106 5.41 8.12 -5.93
N GLN A 107 5.75 9.08 -6.80
CA GLN A 107 6.96 9.85 -6.66
C GLN A 107 6.86 10.80 -5.47
N HIS A 108 8.00 11.11 -4.86
CA HIS A 108 8.07 12.05 -3.76
C HIS A 108 9.22 13.03 -3.98
N ALA A 109 9.03 14.30 -3.62
CA ALA A 109 10.01 15.34 -3.88
C ALA A 109 11.33 15.14 -3.13
N ASN A 110 11.29 14.51 -1.95
CA ASN A 110 12.43 14.39 -1.05
C ASN A 110 12.84 12.94 -0.75
N ALA A 111 12.20 11.96 -1.39
CA ALA A 111 12.46 10.55 -1.14
C ALA A 111 12.44 9.77 -2.46
N ALA A 112 12.90 8.53 -2.43
CA ALA A 112 12.88 7.68 -3.62
C ALA A 112 11.45 7.32 -4.04
N PHE A 113 10.51 7.25 -3.10
CA PHE A 113 9.11 6.93 -3.37
C PHE A 113 8.24 7.30 -2.18
N GLU A 114 6.91 7.31 -2.43
CA GLU A 114 5.89 7.31 -1.37
C GLU A 114 5.01 6.09 -1.55
N TYR A 115 4.83 5.32 -0.48
CA TYR A 115 3.98 4.13 -0.47
C TYR A 115 2.76 4.39 0.41
N CYS A 116 1.59 4.22 -0.17
CA CYS A 116 0.32 4.48 0.50
C CYS A 116 -0.49 3.19 0.59
N ILE A 117 -1.01 2.87 1.76
CA ILE A 117 -1.89 1.72 1.97
C ILE A 117 -3.22 2.24 2.50
N MET A 118 -4.31 1.85 1.84
CA MET A 118 -5.65 2.09 2.33
C MET A 118 -6.15 0.83 3.02
N PHE A 119 -6.38 0.93 4.31
CA PHE A 119 -6.99 -0.11 5.11
C PHE A 119 -8.50 0.11 5.20
N GLU A 120 -9.23 -0.87 5.72
CA GLU A 120 -10.68 -0.79 5.86
C GLU A 120 -11.12 0.38 6.73
N GLY A 121 -10.42 0.64 7.84
CA GLY A 121 -10.77 1.69 8.78
C GLY A 121 -9.75 2.81 8.92
N SER A 122 -8.65 2.75 8.16
CA SER A 122 -7.57 3.73 8.31
C SER A 122 -6.71 3.80 7.05
N ASP A 123 -5.70 4.66 7.06
CA ASP A 123 -4.73 4.71 5.99
C ASP A 123 -3.31 4.85 6.57
N PHE A 124 -2.33 4.57 5.71
CA PHE A 124 -0.91 4.64 6.03
C PHE A 124 -0.17 5.20 4.82
N SER A 125 0.73 6.13 5.02
CA SER A 125 1.62 6.55 3.96
C SER A 125 3.03 6.80 4.50
N VAL A 126 4.03 6.44 3.70
CA VAL A 126 5.43 6.58 4.06
C VAL A 126 6.23 7.01 2.85
N ALA A 127 7.04 8.06 3.00
CA ALA A 127 8.01 8.46 2.01
C ALA A 127 9.38 7.98 2.47
N ALA A 128 10.04 7.15 1.67
CA ALA A 128 11.27 6.48 2.06
C ALA A 128 12.22 6.31 0.86
N ASP A 129 13.45 5.92 1.14
CA ASP A 129 14.48 5.73 0.12
C ASP A 129 14.67 4.27 -0.26
N SER A 130 14.36 3.33 0.63
CA SER A 130 14.46 1.91 0.33
C SER A 130 13.32 1.11 0.94
N PHE A 131 13.07 -0.05 0.34
CA PHE A 131 11.99 -0.96 0.70
C PHE A 131 12.50 -2.40 0.67
N ASN A 132 12.07 -3.20 1.62
CA ASN A 132 12.30 -4.63 1.60
C ASN A 132 11.08 -5.37 2.14
N ILE A 133 10.85 -6.58 1.64
CA ILE A 133 9.80 -7.46 2.14
C ILE A 133 10.43 -8.81 2.45
N VAL A 134 10.10 -9.34 3.62
CA VAL A 134 10.67 -10.59 4.13
C VAL A 134 9.52 -11.48 4.60
N GLY A 135 9.55 -12.75 4.18
CA GLY A 135 8.63 -13.75 4.71
C GLY A 135 8.99 -14.08 6.16
N ILE A 136 7.98 -14.20 7.00
CA ILE A 136 8.16 -14.55 8.42
C ILE A 136 7.80 -16.02 8.58
N PRO A 137 8.70 -16.86 9.12
CA PRO A 137 8.37 -18.26 9.39
C PRO A 137 7.19 -18.38 10.36
N THR A 138 6.31 -19.31 10.08
CA THR A 138 5.15 -19.61 10.94
C THR A 138 5.41 -20.81 11.84
#